data_27ef504570e8abec5b548bab55596f22
#
_entry.id   27ef504570e8abec5b548bab55596f22
#
_cell.length_a   1.000
_cell.length_b   1.000
_cell.length_c   1.000
_cell.angle_alpha   90.00
_cell.angle_beta   90.00
_cell.angle_gamma   90.00
#
_symmetry.space_group_name_H-M   'P 1'
#
loop_
_entity.id
_entity.type
_entity.pdbx_description
1 polymer ?
#
loop_
_entity_poly.entity_id
_entity_poly.type
_entity_poly.pdbx_seq_one_letter_code
_entity_poly.pdbx_strand_id
1 'polypeptide(L)'
;VHQYSYQACDIEGNVVHGQLNAENEQEVVSVLQSRQLIPLKIEQQAEAGLPLFGFARQAISNRDMIDFTNGLCTLIEARVPLDRALGLLEGLTEKAAVKQLVSNLRQDVKEGKTLAAALQRYPDVFSHMYVNMVHAGEEGGILETLLPKLSNFLSTADEAKRT
;
A
#
# COMPACT_ATOMS: atom_id res chain seq x y z
N VAL A 1 -12.05 27.05 5.95
CA VAL A 1 -10.72 26.96 5.34
C VAL A 1 -10.18 25.58 5.53
N HIS A 2 -9.87 24.91 4.43
CA HIS A 2 -9.33 23.57 4.47
C HIS A 2 -7.87 23.59 4.05
N GLN A 3 -7.10 22.70 4.60
CA GLN A 3 -5.71 22.53 4.21
C GLN A 3 -5.61 21.51 3.09
N TYR A 4 -4.94 21.89 2.01
CA TYR A 4 -4.72 20.99 0.86
C TYR A 4 -3.24 20.71 0.69
N SER A 5 -2.93 19.48 0.41
CA SER A 5 -1.59 19.06 0.02
C SER A 5 -1.59 18.92 -1.49
N TYR A 6 -0.58 19.46 -2.15
CA TYR A 6 -0.54 19.42 -3.61
C TYR A 6 0.82 18.94 -4.12
N GLN A 7 0.75 18.37 -5.29
CA GLN A 7 1.91 18.04 -6.10
C GLN A 7 1.73 18.74 -7.44
N ALA A 8 2.69 19.55 -7.81
CA ALA A 8 2.60 20.35 -9.03
C ALA A 8 3.93 20.33 -9.77
N CYS A 9 3.87 20.65 -11.06
CA CYS A 9 5.04 20.67 -11.94
C CYS A 9 5.22 22.09 -12.46
N ASP A 10 6.45 22.60 -12.49
CA ASP A 10 6.72 23.89 -13.06
C ASP A 10 6.92 23.78 -14.59
N ILE A 11 7.12 24.92 -15.25
CA ILE A 11 7.29 24.95 -16.71
C ILE A 11 8.56 24.26 -17.17
N GLU A 12 9.50 24.03 -16.27
CA GLU A 12 10.74 23.32 -16.57
C GLU A 12 10.63 21.81 -16.37
N GLY A 13 9.50 21.36 -15.81
CA GLY A 13 9.26 19.95 -15.56
C GLY A 13 9.65 19.47 -14.16
N ASN A 14 10.01 20.38 -13.26
CA ASN A 14 10.36 20.04 -11.90
C ASN A 14 9.11 19.84 -11.05
N VAL A 15 9.08 18.75 -10.29
CA VAL A 15 7.95 18.47 -9.40
C VAL A 15 8.12 19.20 -8.08
N VAL A 16 7.10 19.91 -7.66
CA VAL A 16 7.07 20.68 -6.42
C VAL A 16 5.96 20.14 -5.52
N HIS A 17 6.27 19.95 -4.27
CA HIS A 17 5.31 19.54 -3.25
C HIS A 17 5.08 20.68 -2.28
N GLY A 18 3.84 20.87 -1.85
CA GLY A 18 3.55 21.90 -0.88
C GLY A 18 2.18 21.73 -0.27
N GLN A 19 1.86 22.64 0.62
CA GLN A 19 0.56 22.69 1.28
C GLN A 19 0.06 24.11 1.25
N LEU A 20 -1.24 24.27 1.08
CA LEU A 20 -1.85 25.59 1.17
C LEU A 20 -3.27 25.48 1.72
N ASN A 21 -3.76 26.59 2.26
CA ASN A 21 -5.12 26.67 2.77
C ASN A 21 -6.02 27.26 1.69
N ALA A 22 -7.15 26.62 1.46
CA ALA A 22 -8.12 27.06 0.48
C ALA A 22 -9.52 26.59 0.91
N GLU A 23 -10.54 27.20 0.35
CA GLU A 23 -11.91 26.81 0.66
C GLU A 23 -12.35 25.60 -0.17
N ASN A 24 -11.80 25.45 -1.36
CA ASN A 24 -12.10 24.32 -2.23
C ASN A 24 -10.91 24.01 -3.13
N GLU A 25 -11.03 22.92 -3.86
CA GLU A 25 -9.99 22.45 -4.75
C GLU A 25 -9.72 23.42 -5.90
N GLN A 26 -10.77 24.08 -6.41
CA GLN A 26 -10.62 25.05 -7.50
C GLN A 26 -9.75 26.22 -7.08
N GLU A 27 -9.87 26.65 -5.83
CA GLU A 27 -9.04 27.72 -5.30
C GLU A 27 -7.57 27.30 -5.28
N VAL A 28 -7.30 26.05 -4.92
CA VAL A 28 -5.94 25.50 -4.96
C VAL A 28 -5.38 25.57 -6.39
N VAL A 29 -6.17 25.11 -7.36
CA VAL A 29 -5.78 25.14 -8.76
C VAL A 29 -5.48 26.59 -9.22
N SER A 30 -6.33 27.52 -8.86
CA SER A 30 -6.14 28.94 -9.22
C SER A 30 -4.84 29.49 -8.66
N VAL A 31 -4.52 29.18 -7.40
CA VAL A 31 -3.29 29.63 -6.76
C VAL A 31 -2.08 29.04 -7.47
N LEU A 32 -2.13 27.73 -7.79
CA LEU A 32 -1.03 27.07 -8.47
C LEU A 32 -0.81 27.64 -9.87
N GLN A 33 -1.89 27.92 -10.59
CA GLN A 33 -1.80 28.53 -11.92
C GLN A 33 -1.20 29.94 -11.86
N SER A 34 -1.54 30.71 -10.83
CA SER A 34 -0.96 32.04 -10.66
C SER A 34 0.53 31.98 -10.36
N ARG A 35 1.01 30.87 -9.85
CA ARG A 35 2.44 30.62 -9.61
C ARG A 35 3.12 29.95 -10.81
N GLN A 36 2.40 29.77 -11.91
CA GLN A 36 2.88 29.09 -13.11
C GLN A 36 3.20 27.61 -12.84
N LEU A 37 2.44 27.01 -11.94
CA LEU A 37 2.56 25.58 -11.63
C LEU A 37 1.39 24.83 -12.24
N ILE A 38 1.67 23.63 -12.73
CA ILE A 38 0.65 22.73 -13.28
C ILE A 38 0.29 21.73 -12.19
N PRO A 39 -0.96 21.71 -11.71
CA PRO A 39 -1.34 20.78 -10.65
C PRO A 39 -1.34 19.35 -11.18
N LEU A 40 -0.61 18.47 -10.50
CA LEU A 40 -0.58 17.06 -10.82
C LEU A 40 -1.50 16.27 -9.90
N LYS A 41 -1.52 16.65 -8.63
CA LYS A 41 -2.35 15.98 -7.63
C LYS A 41 -2.70 16.95 -6.52
N ILE A 42 -3.95 16.96 -6.11
CA ILE A 42 -4.43 17.78 -5.02
C ILE A 42 -5.21 16.90 -4.07
N GLU A 43 -4.87 16.94 -2.79
CA GLU A 43 -5.54 16.17 -1.78
C GLU A 43 -5.98 17.08 -0.64
N GLN A 44 -7.23 16.98 -0.24
CA GLN A 44 -7.72 17.66 0.93
C GLN A 44 -7.27 16.90 2.17
N GLN A 45 -6.60 17.61 3.07
CA GLN A 45 -6.24 17.04 4.35
C GLN A 45 -7.42 17.14 5.30
N ALA A 46 -7.74 16.05 5.97
CA ALA A 46 -8.82 16.04 6.94
C ALA A 46 -8.50 16.98 8.09
N GLU A 47 -9.46 17.81 8.45
CA GLU A 47 -9.29 18.80 9.52
C GLU A 47 -9.00 18.17 10.87
N ALA A 48 -9.33 16.93 11.03
CA ALA A 48 -9.19 16.27 12.31
C ALA A 48 -7.73 16.16 12.77
N GLY A 49 -6.82 16.79 12.04
CA GLY A 49 -5.41 16.86 12.44
C GLY A 49 -4.91 15.52 12.89
N LEU A 50 -5.42 14.47 12.28
CA LEU A 50 -5.06 13.14 12.70
C LEU A 50 -3.63 12.89 12.27
N PRO A 51 -2.67 13.05 13.18
CA PRO A 51 -1.28 12.73 12.86
C PRO A 51 -1.14 11.29 12.43
N LEU A 52 -2.15 10.49 12.72
CA LEU A 52 -2.27 9.13 12.25
C LEU A 52 -2.26 9.02 10.73
N PHE A 53 -2.78 10.02 10.03
CA PHE A 53 -2.76 10.01 8.57
C PHE A 53 -1.36 10.18 8.00
N GLY A 54 -0.48 10.86 8.72
CA GLY A 54 0.90 10.96 8.34
C GLY A 54 1.56 9.59 8.32
N PHE A 55 1.22 8.74 9.27
CA PHE A 55 1.73 7.37 9.33
C PHE A 55 1.09 6.47 8.28
N ALA A 56 -0.21 6.63 8.05
CA ALA A 56 -0.92 5.83 7.06
C ALA A 56 -0.43 6.11 5.64
N ARG A 57 0.25 7.24 5.43
CA ARG A 57 0.77 7.63 4.13
C ARG A 57 2.21 7.21 3.89
N GLN A 58 2.85 6.57 4.85
CA GLN A 58 4.14 5.98 4.57
C GLN A 58 3.89 4.90 3.52
N ALA A 59 4.40 5.15 2.33
CA ALA A 59 4.20 4.22 1.24
C ALA A 59 4.83 2.89 1.58
N ILE A 60 4.08 1.83 1.40
CA ILE A 60 4.61 0.48 1.53
C ILE A 60 5.44 0.22 0.28
N SER A 61 6.73 0.01 0.46
CA SER A 61 7.65 -0.18 -0.65
C SER A 61 7.55 -1.58 -1.23
N ASN A 62 8.13 -1.78 -2.42
CA ASN A 62 8.23 -3.11 -3.01
C ASN A 62 9.02 -4.05 -2.09
N ARG A 63 10.03 -3.53 -1.40
CA ARG A 63 10.82 -4.31 -0.46
C ARG A 63 9.96 -4.83 0.68
N ASP A 64 9.08 -3.97 1.20
CA ASP A 64 8.15 -4.36 2.27
C ASP A 64 7.23 -5.48 1.80
N MET A 65 6.77 -5.41 0.55
CA MET A 65 5.92 -6.44 -0.04
C MET A 65 6.65 -7.76 -0.21
N ILE A 66 7.91 -7.69 -0.65
CA ILE A 66 8.74 -8.88 -0.80
C ILE A 66 8.95 -9.53 0.56
N ASP A 67 9.29 -8.75 1.57
CA ASP A 67 9.51 -9.28 2.92
C ASP A 67 8.24 -9.90 3.50
N PHE A 68 7.10 -9.23 3.29
CA PHE A 68 5.81 -9.76 3.72
C PHE A 68 5.50 -11.10 3.03
N THR A 69 5.69 -11.15 1.71
CA THR A 69 5.40 -12.35 0.92
C THR A 69 6.31 -13.50 1.31
N ASN A 70 7.61 -13.23 1.50
CA ASN A 70 8.56 -14.25 1.94
C ASN A 70 8.23 -14.78 3.32
N GLY A 71 7.88 -13.88 4.25
CA GLY A 71 7.50 -14.29 5.61
C GLY A 71 6.24 -15.15 5.60
N LEU A 72 5.25 -14.73 4.83
CA LEU A 72 3.99 -15.47 4.72
C LEU A 72 4.25 -16.85 4.08
N CYS A 73 5.06 -16.89 3.03
CA CYS A 73 5.43 -18.13 2.36
C CYS A 73 6.06 -19.11 3.34
N THR A 74 7.03 -18.64 4.12
CA THR A 74 7.74 -19.47 5.09
C THR A 74 6.77 -20.07 6.12
N LEU A 75 5.87 -19.26 6.62
CA LEU A 75 4.91 -19.69 7.63
C LEU A 75 3.88 -20.67 7.07
N ILE A 76 3.41 -20.43 5.86
CA ILE A 76 2.45 -21.32 5.20
C ILE A 76 3.14 -22.68 4.88
N GLU A 77 4.39 -22.66 4.44
CA GLU A 77 5.15 -23.89 4.22
C GLU A 77 5.33 -24.69 5.51
N ALA A 78 5.43 -24.00 6.64
CA ALA A 78 5.50 -24.63 7.94
C ALA A 78 4.13 -25.09 8.44
N ARG A 79 3.08 -24.94 7.62
CA ARG A 79 1.71 -25.36 7.93
C ARG A 79 1.09 -24.56 9.07
N VAL A 80 1.53 -23.32 9.26
CA VAL A 80 0.93 -22.40 10.22
C VAL A 80 -0.40 -21.93 9.64
N PRO A 81 -1.51 -21.95 10.40
CA PRO A 81 -2.78 -21.41 9.93
C PRO A 81 -2.64 -19.96 9.50
N LEU A 82 -3.38 -19.55 8.48
CA LEU A 82 -3.24 -18.24 7.86
C LEU A 82 -3.40 -17.08 8.86
N ASP A 83 -4.43 -17.15 9.71
CA ASP A 83 -4.67 -16.10 10.71
C ASP A 83 -3.52 -15.98 11.69
N ARG A 84 -2.96 -17.12 12.10
CA ARG A 84 -1.80 -17.14 13.00
C ARG A 84 -0.54 -16.65 12.31
N ALA A 85 -0.36 -17.03 11.03
CA ALA A 85 0.76 -16.55 10.23
C ALA A 85 0.75 -15.04 10.12
N LEU A 86 -0.41 -14.45 9.86
CA LEU A 86 -0.54 -12.99 9.79
C LEU A 86 -0.25 -12.34 11.13
N GLY A 87 -0.69 -12.95 12.23
CA GLY A 87 -0.39 -12.45 13.57
C GLY A 87 1.10 -12.45 13.88
N LEU A 88 1.81 -13.49 13.46
CA LEU A 88 3.26 -13.58 13.64
C LEU A 88 3.98 -12.51 12.80
N LEU A 89 3.54 -12.30 11.56
CA LEU A 89 4.11 -11.28 10.69
C LEU A 89 3.90 -9.88 11.27
N GLU A 90 2.71 -9.62 11.83
CA GLU A 90 2.43 -8.36 12.50
C GLU A 90 3.44 -8.09 13.62
N GLY A 91 3.74 -9.13 14.42
CA GLY A 91 4.69 -9.01 15.51
C GLY A 91 6.13 -8.82 15.07
N LEU A 92 6.49 -9.31 13.88
CA LEU A 92 7.85 -9.21 13.35
C LEU A 92 8.08 -7.94 12.53
N THR A 93 7.02 -7.23 12.17
CA THR A 93 7.11 -6.06 11.31
C THR A 93 7.41 -4.82 12.14
N GLU A 94 8.43 -4.06 11.74
CA GLU A 94 8.81 -2.84 12.43
C GLU A 94 8.12 -1.60 11.86
N LYS A 95 7.82 -1.60 10.57
CA LYS A 95 7.21 -0.45 9.91
C LYS A 95 5.73 -0.36 10.26
N ALA A 96 5.33 0.79 10.80
CA ALA A 96 3.95 0.98 11.30
C ALA A 96 2.89 0.77 10.21
N ALA A 97 3.16 1.24 8.99
CA ALA A 97 2.21 1.10 7.88
C ALA A 97 1.98 -0.36 7.51
N VAL A 98 3.05 -1.16 7.46
CA VAL A 98 2.95 -2.59 7.15
C VAL A 98 2.28 -3.33 8.29
N LYS A 99 2.62 -2.98 9.52
CA LYS A 99 2.01 -3.59 10.71
C LYS A 99 0.51 -3.39 10.71
N GLN A 100 0.06 -2.17 10.42
CA GLN A 100 -1.37 -1.86 10.37
C GLN A 100 -2.05 -2.64 9.25
N LEU A 101 -1.42 -2.72 8.08
CA LEU A 101 -1.95 -3.48 6.95
C LEU A 101 -2.13 -4.96 7.34
N VAL A 102 -1.11 -5.56 7.92
CA VAL A 102 -1.14 -6.97 8.31
C VAL A 102 -2.22 -7.22 9.36
N SER A 103 -2.36 -6.30 10.32
CA SER A 103 -3.40 -6.37 11.33
C SER A 103 -4.80 -6.37 10.70
N ASN A 104 -5.02 -5.51 9.73
CA ASN A 104 -6.30 -5.44 9.01
C ASN A 104 -6.57 -6.72 8.22
N LEU A 105 -5.56 -7.26 7.57
CA LEU A 105 -5.68 -8.52 6.83
C LEU A 105 -6.05 -9.66 7.78
N ARG A 106 -5.38 -9.70 8.92
CA ARG A 106 -5.64 -10.73 9.93
C ARG A 106 -7.09 -10.67 10.41
N GLN A 107 -7.58 -9.46 10.68
CA GLN A 107 -8.95 -9.27 11.12
C GLN A 107 -9.95 -9.78 10.08
N ASP A 108 -9.74 -9.45 8.81
CA ASP A 108 -10.61 -9.90 7.73
C ASP A 108 -10.63 -11.42 7.62
N VAL A 109 -9.47 -12.06 7.73
CA VAL A 109 -9.38 -13.52 7.68
C VAL A 109 -10.09 -14.15 8.87
N LYS A 110 -9.96 -13.56 10.05
CA LYS A 110 -10.67 -14.05 11.25
C LYS A 110 -12.18 -13.95 11.10
N GLU A 111 -12.66 -12.97 10.34
CA GLU A 111 -14.08 -12.79 10.08
C GLU A 111 -14.63 -13.73 9.02
N GLY A 112 -13.77 -14.57 8.46
CA GLY A 112 -14.16 -15.57 7.47
C GLY A 112 -13.90 -15.18 6.03
N LYS A 113 -13.25 -14.05 5.79
CA LYS A 113 -12.89 -13.64 4.43
C LYS A 113 -11.65 -14.41 3.95
N THR A 114 -11.58 -14.60 2.64
CA THR A 114 -10.37 -15.19 2.06
C THR A 114 -9.24 -14.17 2.08
N LEU A 115 -8.01 -14.65 1.99
CA LEU A 115 -6.87 -13.75 1.92
C LEU A 115 -6.96 -12.86 0.67
N ALA A 116 -7.34 -13.43 -0.48
CA ALA A 116 -7.51 -12.67 -1.70
C ALA A 116 -8.53 -11.54 -1.53
N ALA A 117 -9.66 -11.82 -0.88
CA ALA A 117 -10.69 -10.80 -0.62
C ALA A 117 -10.15 -9.68 0.27
N ALA A 118 -9.37 -10.04 1.28
CA ALA A 118 -8.74 -9.07 2.16
C ALA A 118 -7.75 -8.19 1.40
N LEU A 119 -6.94 -8.78 0.53
CA LEU A 119 -5.94 -8.05 -0.27
C LEU A 119 -6.59 -7.09 -1.27
N GLN A 120 -7.75 -7.43 -1.80
CA GLN A 120 -8.45 -6.58 -2.76
C GLN A 120 -8.83 -5.21 -2.20
N ARG A 121 -8.89 -5.08 -0.90
CA ARG A 121 -9.19 -3.81 -0.25
C ARG A 121 -8.04 -2.81 -0.36
N TYR A 122 -6.88 -3.25 -0.80
CA TYR A 122 -5.66 -2.44 -0.87
C TYR A 122 -5.04 -2.48 -2.27
N PRO A 123 -5.76 -1.95 -3.28
CA PRO A 123 -5.30 -2.04 -4.67
C PRO A 123 -4.01 -1.27 -4.93
N ASP A 124 -3.69 -0.29 -4.08
CA ASP A 124 -2.46 0.48 -4.21
C ASP A 124 -1.23 -0.32 -3.75
N VAL A 125 -1.46 -1.33 -2.93
CA VAL A 125 -0.37 -2.16 -2.38
C VAL A 125 -0.25 -3.48 -3.13
N PHE A 126 -1.38 -4.12 -3.41
CA PHE A 126 -1.43 -5.44 -4.04
C PHE A 126 -2.01 -5.32 -5.45
N SER A 127 -1.20 -5.67 -6.45
CA SER A 127 -1.63 -5.64 -7.85
C SER A 127 -2.70 -6.70 -8.11
N HIS A 128 -3.41 -6.54 -9.23
CA HIS A 128 -4.40 -7.54 -9.66
C HIS A 128 -3.77 -8.91 -9.81
N MET A 129 -2.55 -8.98 -10.33
CA MET A 129 -1.86 -10.24 -10.50
C MET A 129 -1.58 -10.91 -9.16
N TYR A 130 -1.15 -10.12 -8.17
CA TYR A 130 -0.90 -10.63 -6.83
C TYR A 130 -2.17 -11.25 -6.25
N VAL A 131 -3.26 -10.50 -6.29
CA VAL A 131 -4.54 -10.95 -5.76
C VAL A 131 -5.04 -12.20 -6.50
N ASN A 132 -4.92 -12.21 -7.82
CA ASN A 132 -5.37 -13.36 -8.62
C ASN A 132 -4.57 -14.62 -8.32
N MET A 133 -3.26 -14.50 -8.13
CA MET A 133 -2.43 -15.64 -7.77
C MET A 133 -2.78 -16.19 -6.38
N VAL A 134 -3.01 -15.30 -5.42
CA VAL A 134 -3.43 -15.71 -4.09
C VAL A 134 -4.80 -16.39 -4.15
N HIS A 135 -5.72 -15.82 -4.92
CA HIS A 135 -7.05 -16.40 -5.08
C HIS A 135 -6.97 -17.81 -5.67
N ALA A 136 -6.18 -17.98 -6.72
CA ALA A 136 -5.99 -19.29 -7.35
C ALA A 136 -5.37 -20.29 -6.37
N GLY A 137 -4.42 -19.85 -5.58
CA GLY A 137 -3.79 -20.68 -4.57
C GLY A 137 -4.75 -21.12 -3.48
N GLU A 138 -5.60 -20.22 -3.03
CA GLU A 138 -6.61 -20.53 -2.02
C GLU A 138 -7.66 -21.51 -2.55
N GLU A 139 -8.16 -21.28 -3.76
CA GLU A 139 -9.16 -22.15 -4.34
C GLU A 139 -8.64 -23.55 -4.65
N GLY A 140 -7.39 -23.63 -5.10
CA GLY A 140 -6.77 -24.90 -5.43
C GLY A 140 -6.13 -25.61 -4.25
N GLY A 141 -6.04 -24.95 -3.10
CA GLY A 141 -5.36 -25.52 -1.95
C GLY A 141 -3.84 -25.62 -2.13
N ILE A 142 -3.28 -24.76 -3.01
CA ILE A 142 -1.84 -24.81 -3.36
C ILE A 142 -1.16 -23.48 -3.07
N LEU A 143 -1.66 -22.75 -2.09
CA LEU A 143 -1.11 -21.44 -1.74
C LEU A 143 0.38 -21.53 -1.42
N GLU A 144 0.80 -22.57 -0.72
CA GLU A 144 2.20 -22.82 -0.39
C GLU A 144 3.09 -23.02 -1.63
N THR A 145 2.49 -23.40 -2.75
CA THR A 145 3.21 -23.56 -4.01
C THR A 145 3.28 -22.25 -4.80
N LEU A 146 2.22 -21.45 -4.75
CA LEU A 146 2.15 -20.21 -5.52
C LEU A 146 2.88 -19.05 -4.86
N LEU A 147 2.92 -18.97 -3.54
CA LEU A 147 3.58 -17.87 -2.83
C LEU A 147 5.06 -17.75 -3.18
N PRO A 148 5.86 -18.85 -3.26
CA PRO A 148 7.26 -18.71 -3.68
C PRO A 148 7.40 -18.11 -5.08
N LYS A 149 6.52 -18.49 -5.99
CA LYS A 149 6.53 -17.95 -7.36
C LYS A 149 6.21 -16.47 -7.36
N LEU A 150 5.26 -16.05 -6.54
CA LEU A 150 4.89 -14.65 -6.39
C LEU A 150 6.04 -13.84 -5.80
N SER A 151 6.71 -14.37 -4.79
CA SER A 151 7.87 -13.73 -4.19
C SER A 151 8.98 -13.53 -5.22
N ASN A 152 9.28 -14.55 -6.03
CA ASN A 152 10.28 -14.46 -7.08
C ASN A 152 9.91 -13.40 -8.11
N PHE A 153 8.64 -13.34 -8.49
CA PHE A 153 8.16 -12.34 -9.42
C PHE A 153 8.38 -10.91 -8.88
N LEU A 154 8.06 -10.69 -7.62
CA LEU A 154 8.24 -9.38 -6.99
C LEU A 154 9.71 -9.00 -6.93
N SER A 155 10.59 -9.93 -6.59
CA SER A 155 12.02 -9.69 -6.53
C SER A 155 12.59 -9.32 -7.89
N THR A 156 12.18 -10.04 -8.94
CA THR A 156 12.61 -9.77 -10.30
C THR A 156 12.13 -8.40 -10.77
N ALA A 157 10.88 -8.05 -10.47
CA ALA A 157 10.34 -6.74 -10.84
C ALA A 157 11.06 -5.61 -10.11
N ASP A 158 11.42 -5.81 -8.84
CA ASP A 158 12.15 -4.81 -8.07
C ASP A 158 13.56 -4.61 -8.63
N GLU A 159 14.24 -5.67 -8.99
CA GLU A 159 15.57 -5.60 -9.61
C GLU A 159 15.52 -4.84 -10.94
N ALA A 160 14.49 -5.09 -11.74
CA ALA A 160 14.31 -4.41 -13.03
C ALA A 160 14.11 -2.91 -12.83
N LYS A 161 13.45 -2.50 -11.77
CA LYS A 161 13.24 -1.07 -11.47
C LYS A 161 14.50 -0.36 -11.01
N ARG A 162 15.45 -1.10 -10.45
CA ARG A 162 16.70 -0.53 -9.94
C ARG A 162 17.74 -0.29 -11.03
N THR A 163 17.54 -0.91 -12.17
CA THR A 163 18.41 -0.69 -13.32
C THR A 163 17.82 0.36 -14.24
#